data_bb68701a75ef4786850599097e9010b5
#
_entry.id   bb68701a75ef4786850599097e9010b5
#
_cell.length_a   1.000
_cell.length_b   1.000
_cell.length_c   1.000
_cell.angle_alpha   90.00
_cell.angle_beta   90.00
_cell.angle_gamma   90.00
#
_symmetry.space_group_name_H-M   'P 1'
#
loop_
_entity.id
_entity.type
_entity.pdbx_description
1 polymer ?
#
loop_
_entity_poly.entity_id
_entity_poly.type
_entity_poly.pdbx_seq_one_letter_code
_entity_poly.pdbx_strand_id
1 'polypeptide(L)'
;MRRSHLQANPDFDIKQVENFSWEDSVRLSDEKIFARINCKKEIGKDTCTNAALKEAIEKYGKYLKEQINNLDADILICCGHSKAIEGTHNIILNYLNTIGYEFKQVEECGEEIYFDYKRNKVAFNIYHLSYRFYNWIPTIKSYYKFLQQHPDFIKSHRI
;
A
#
# COMPACT_ATOMS: atom_id res chain seq x y z
N MET A 1 17.68 -22.76 0.35
CA MET A 1 16.45 -21.94 0.30
C MET A 1 15.85 -21.86 1.70
N ARG A 2 16.09 -20.79 2.44
CA ARG A 2 15.49 -20.58 3.76
C ARG A 2 14.19 -19.82 3.54
N ARG A 3 13.06 -20.46 3.83
CA ARG A 3 11.72 -19.87 3.80
C ARG A 3 11.62 -18.87 4.95
N SER A 4 11.55 -17.58 4.64
CA SER A 4 11.21 -16.57 5.63
C SER A 4 9.70 -16.63 5.88
N HIS A 5 9.32 -17.19 7.02
CA HIS A 5 7.95 -17.19 7.50
C HIS A 5 7.66 -15.83 8.15
N LEU A 6 7.09 -14.89 7.41
CA LEU A 6 6.16 -13.93 7.99
C LEU A 6 4.77 -14.59 8.03
N GLN A 7 4.64 -15.66 8.77
CA GLN A 7 3.34 -16.06 9.26
C GLN A 7 2.84 -14.88 10.10
N ALA A 8 1.55 -14.52 9.99
CA ALA A 8 0.91 -13.71 11.00
C ALA A 8 1.11 -14.47 12.31
N ASN A 9 2.19 -14.11 13.00
CA ASN A 9 2.51 -14.70 14.27
C ASN A 9 1.40 -14.23 15.21
N PRO A 10 0.56 -15.12 15.77
CA PRO A 10 -0.43 -14.73 16.75
C PRO A 10 0.19 -14.02 17.96
N ASP A 11 1.49 -14.21 18.18
CA ASP A 11 2.28 -13.58 19.24
C ASP A 11 3.02 -12.31 18.76
N PHE A 12 2.67 -11.74 17.59
CA PHE A 12 3.27 -10.50 17.10
C PHE A 12 2.97 -9.37 18.07
N ASP A 13 3.99 -8.93 18.80
CA ASP A 13 3.89 -7.77 19.69
C ASP A 13 4.18 -6.50 18.89
N ILE A 14 3.21 -5.57 18.86
CA ILE A 14 3.36 -4.24 18.25
C ILE A 14 4.60 -3.49 18.75
N LYS A 15 5.06 -3.78 19.97
CA LYS A 15 6.30 -3.24 20.54
C LYS A 15 7.55 -3.61 19.73
N GLN A 16 7.51 -4.71 18.99
CA GLN A 16 8.60 -5.09 18.09
C GLN A 16 8.73 -4.08 16.94
N VAL A 17 7.61 -3.52 16.47
CA VAL A 17 7.61 -2.49 15.43
C VAL A 17 8.05 -1.14 15.98
N GLU A 18 7.67 -0.82 17.21
CA GLU A 18 8.07 0.43 17.89
C GLU A 18 9.59 0.49 18.12
N ASN A 19 10.23 -0.67 18.26
CA ASN A 19 11.68 -0.81 18.44
C ASN A 19 12.43 -1.13 17.14
N PHE A 20 11.76 -1.09 15.99
CA PHE A 20 12.33 -1.44 14.69
C PHE A 20 13.36 -0.39 14.27
N SER A 21 14.60 -0.80 14.12
CA SER A 21 15.71 0.09 13.77
C SER A 21 15.74 0.41 12.27
N TRP A 22 16.53 1.42 11.90
CA TRP A 22 16.82 1.69 10.49
C TRP A 22 17.50 0.50 9.81
N GLU A 23 18.42 -0.15 10.48
CA GLU A 23 19.15 -1.32 10.00
C GLU A 23 18.20 -2.49 9.74
N ASP A 24 17.19 -2.71 10.60
CA ASP A 24 16.15 -3.71 10.38
C ASP A 24 15.32 -3.39 9.13
N SER A 25 15.02 -2.12 8.90
CA SER A 25 14.29 -1.65 7.72
C SER A 25 15.07 -1.90 6.44
N VAL A 26 16.38 -1.62 6.43
CA VAL A 26 17.26 -1.88 5.28
C VAL A 26 17.33 -3.37 5.01
N ARG A 27 17.58 -4.19 6.03
CA ARG A 27 17.63 -5.65 5.89
C ARG A 27 16.33 -6.22 5.33
N LEU A 28 15.18 -5.76 5.81
CA LEU A 28 13.88 -6.20 5.29
C LEU A 28 13.68 -5.81 3.83
N SER A 29 14.11 -4.62 3.43
CA SER A 29 14.01 -4.18 2.03
C SER A 29 14.90 -4.99 1.10
N ASP A 30 16.03 -5.49 1.58
CA ASP A 30 16.93 -6.36 0.81
C ASP A 30 16.41 -7.82 0.72
N GLU A 31 15.68 -8.26 1.75
CA GLU A 31 15.14 -9.63 1.83
C GLU A 31 13.78 -9.79 1.14
N LYS A 32 13.04 -8.70 0.93
CA LYS A 32 11.67 -8.74 0.38
C LYS A 32 11.62 -8.14 -1.01
N ILE A 33 10.87 -8.81 -1.87
CA ILE A 33 10.61 -8.30 -3.22
C ILE A 33 9.53 -7.24 -3.10
N PHE A 34 9.92 -5.99 -3.34
CA PHE A 34 8.95 -4.93 -3.55
C PHE A 34 9.33 -4.12 -4.79
N ALA A 35 8.32 -3.56 -5.45
CA ALA A 35 8.49 -2.71 -6.60
C ALA A 35 7.90 -1.33 -6.33
N ARG A 36 8.55 -0.31 -6.86
CA ARG A 36 8.06 1.07 -6.82
C ARG A 36 7.62 1.51 -8.19
N ILE A 37 6.36 1.93 -8.30
CA ILE A 37 5.82 2.55 -9.51
C ILE A 37 5.68 4.05 -9.27
N ASN A 38 6.38 4.85 -10.07
CA ASN A 38 6.15 6.28 -10.09
C ASN A 38 5.04 6.58 -11.12
N CYS A 39 3.90 7.09 -10.65
CA CYS A 39 2.77 7.42 -11.51
C CYS A 39 3.07 8.60 -12.44
N LYS A 40 3.89 9.55 -12.00
CA LYS A 40 4.40 10.63 -12.87
C LYS A 40 5.70 10.20 -13.53
N LYS A 41 5.67 9.99 -14.84
CA LYS A 41 6.82 9.51 -15.63
C LYS A 41 7.74 10.61 -16.15
N GLU A 42 7.36 11.87 -15.97
CA GLU A 42 8.12 13.03 -16.42
C GLU A 42 9.07 13.54 -15.34
N ILE A 43 10.18 14.10 -15.77
CA ILE A 43 11.10 14.83 -14.90
C ILE A 43 10.34 16.04 -14.32
N GLY A 44 10.46 16.25 -13.03
CA GLY A 44 9.75 17.32 -12.35
C GLY A 44 10.39 17.71 -11.04
N LYS A 45 9.72 18.62 -10.32
CA LYS A 45 10.09 19.03 -8.97
C LYS A 45 9.87 17.87 -7.98
N ASP A 46 10.48 17.96 -6.83
CA ASP A 46 10.37 16.98 -5.74
C ASP A 46 8.93 16.79 -5.21
N THR A 47 8.05 17.74 -5.50
CA THR A 47 6.64 17.73 -5.11
C THR A 47 5.74 17.58 -6.32
N CYS A 48 4.70 16.77 -6.18
CA CYS A 48 3.66 16.59 -7.19
C CYS A 48 2.31 17.07 -6.62
N THR A 49 1.64 17.97 -7.32
CA THR A 49 0.26 18.36 -6.95
C THR A 49 -0.73 17.29 -7.38
N ASN A 50 -1.90 17.25 -6.75
CA ASN A 50 -2.98 16.34 -7.13
C ASN A 50 -3.43 16.54 -8.59
N ALA A 51 -3.43 17.77 -9.08
CA ALA A 51 -3.75 18.06 -10.48
C ALA A 51 -2.71 17.46 -11.44
N ALA A 52 -1.42 17.65 -11.16
CA ALA A 52 -0.34 17.07 -11.97
C ALA A 52 -0.33 15.53 -11.90
N LEU A 53 -0.73 14.94 -10.78
CA LEU A 53 -0.86 13.49 -10.66
C LEU A 53 -2.02 12.95 -11.49
N LYS A 54 -3.18 13.63 -11.47
CA LYS A 54 -4.33 13.26 -12.31
C LYS A 54 -3.99 13.34 -13.79
N GLU A 55 -3.39 14.44 -14.22
CA GLU A 55 -2.92 14.63 -15.60
C GLU A 55 -1.93 13.53 -16.03
N ALA A 56 -0.97 13.19 -15.16
CA ALA A 56 -0.02 12.13 -15.43
C ALA A 56 -0.71 10.75 -15.56
N ILE A 57 -1.71 10.46 -14.72
CA ILE A 57 -2.48 9.23 -14.80
C ILE A 57 -3.31 9.18 -16.09
N GLU A 58 -3.94 10.28 -16.49
CA GLU A 58 -4.67 10.38 -17.77
C GLU A 58 -3.73 10.12 -18.96
N LYS A 59 -2.55 10.74 -18.95
CA LYS A 59 -1.56 10.61 -20.03
C LYS A 59 -0.90 9.24 -20.10
N TYR A 60 -0.55 8.65 -18.95
CA TYR A 60 0.26 7.44 -18.87
C TYR A 60 -0.49 6.20 -18.34
N GLY A 61 -1.81 6.31 -18.11
CA GLY A 61 -2.61 5.27 -17.48
C GLY A 61 -2.48 3.90 -18.14
N LYS A 62 -2.41 3.84 -19.47
CA LYS A 62 -2.21 2.57 -20.18
C LYS A 62 -0.92 1.85 -19.73
N TYR A 63 0.18 2.58 -19.66
CA TYR A 63 1.47 2.01 -19.25
C TYR A 63 1.50 1.68 -17.75
N LEU A 64 0.85 2.50 -16.93
CA LEU A 64 0.69 2.22 -15.51
C LEU A 64 -0.09 0.94 -15.27
N LYS A 65 -1.20 0.74 -16.01
CA LYS A 65 -2.00 -0.49 -15.95
C LYS A 65 -1.16 -1.72 -16.30
N GLU A 66 -0.39 -1.65 -17.38
CA GLU A 66 0.50 -2.75 -17.80
C GLU A 66 1.54 -3.06 -16.71
N GLN A 67 2.18 -2.05 -16.14
CA GLN A 67 3.15 -2.25 -15.06
C GLN A 67 2.51 -2.89 -13.81
N ILE A 68 1.35 -2.40 -13.39
CA ILE A 68 0.64 -2.91 -12.21
C ILE A 68 0.21 -4.36 -12.45
N ASN A 69 -0.34 -4.67 -13.62
CA ASN A 69 -0.76 -6.03 -13.96
C ASN A 69 0.43 -7.00 -14.07
N ASN A 70 1.57 -6.56 -14.59
CA ASN A 70 2.77 -7.41 -14.71
C ASN A 70 3.40 -7.71 -13.34
N LEU A 71 3.31 -6.78 -12.40
CA LEU A 71 3.80 -6.99 -11.03
C LEU A 71 2.87 -7.89 -10.23
N ASP A 72 1.58 -7.83 -10.50
CA ASP A 72 0.52 -8.60 -9.84
C ASP A 72 0.65 -8.68 -8.31
N ALA A 73 1.04 -7.56 -7.69
CA ALA A 73 1.33 -7.49 -6.27
C ALA A 73 0.10 -7.79 -5.41
N ASP A 74 0.29 -8.50 -4.31
CA ASP A 74 -0.76 -8.85 -3.35
C ASP A 74 -1.08 -7.68 -2.42
N ILE A 75 -0.07 -6.86 -2.14
CA ILE A 75 -0.15 -5.67 -1.28
C ILE A 75 0.23 -4.46 -2.10
N LEU A 76 -0.68 -3.50 -2.20
CA LEU A 76 -0.47 -2.24 -2.89
C LEU A 76 -0.41 -1.09 -1.89
N ILE A 77 0.67 -0.32 -1.90
CA ILE A 77 0.81 0.86 -1.06
C ILE A 77 0.57 2.10 -1.91
N CYS A 78 -0.60 2.69 -1.76
CA CYS A 78 -1.04 3.87 -2.50
C CYS A 78 -0.65 5.13 -1.73
N CYS A 79 0.46 5.74 -2.13
CA CYS A 79 0.97 6.96 -1.51
C CYS A 79 0.39 8.20 -2.19
N GLY A 80 -0.35 9.00 -1.47
CA GLY A 80 -0.96 10.22 -2.03
C GLY A 80 -2.20 10.68 -1.27
N HIS A 81 -2.45 10.05 -0.11
CA HIS A 81 -3.52 10.50 0.76
C HIS A 81 -3.25 11.94 1.23
N SER A 82 -4.27 12.80 1.14
CA SER A 82 -4.27 14.15 1.70
C SER A 82 -5.59 14.39 2.41
N LYS A 83 -5.54 14.61 3.72
CA LYS A 83 -6.72 15.03 4.49
C LYS A 83 -7.16 16.47 4.20
N ALA A 84 -6.31 17.24 3.52
CA ALA A 84 -6.49 18.69 3.38
C ALA A 84 -7.49 19.11 2.32
N ILE A 85 -7.98 18.18 1.49
CA ILE A 85 -8.88 18.53 0.38
C ILE A 85 -10.06 17.57 0.37
N GLU A 86 -11.24 18.05 0.73
CA GLU A 86 -12.48 17.31 0.59
C GLU A 86 -12.61 16.71 -0.82
N GLY A 87 -12.87 15.42 -0.91
CA GLY A 87 -13.14 14.71 -2.16
C GLY A 87 -11.93 14.21 -2.96
N THR A 88 -10.70 14.41 -2.51
CA THR A 88 -9.50 13.88 -3.18
C THR A 88 -8.99 12.59 -2.54
N HIS A 89 -9.90 11.77 -2.05
CA HIS A 89 -9.54 10.48 -1.51
C HIS A 89 -8.88 9.66 -2.61
N ASN A 90 -7.61 9.55 -2.47
CA ASN A 90 -6.70 8.70 -3.15
C ASN A 90 -6.90 8.55 -4.68
N ILE A 91 -6.31 9.45 -5.40
CA ILE A 91 -6.28 9.43 -6.87
C ILE A 91 -5.77 8.08 -7.38
N ILE A 92 -4.80 7.49 -6.72
CA ILE A 92 -4.21 6.21 -7.12
C ILE A 92 -5.19 5.07 -6.87
N LEU A 93 -5.83 5.02 -5.71
CA LEU A 93 -6.82 3.99 -5.39
C LEU A 93 -8.01 4.06 -6.36
N ASN A 94 -8.50 5.27 -6.66
CA ASN A 94 -9.55 5.47 -7.65
C ASN A 94 -9.10 4.99 -9.03
N TYR A 95 -7.88 5.30 -9.42
CA TYR A 95 -7.32 4.80 -10.68
C TYR A 95 -7.26 3.27 -10.70
N LEU A 96 -6.82 2.61 -9.64
CA LEU A 96 -6.82 1.15 -9.54
C LEU A 96 -8.22 0.58 -9.79
N ASN A 97 -9.25 1.19 -9.22
CA ASN A 97 -10.64 0.77 -9.46
C ASN A 97 -11.06 0.97 -10.91
N THR A 98 -10.58 2.01 -11.61
CA THR A 98 -10.88 2.21 -13.04
C THR A 98 -10.22 1.17 -13.95
N ILE A 99 -9.11 0.60 -13.54
CA ILE A 99 -8.39 -0.43 -14.32
C ILE A 99 -8.81 -1.87 -13.97
N GLY A 100 -9.83 -2.02 -13.14
CA GLY A 100 -10.52 -3.26 -12.90
C GLY A 100 -10.32 -3.88 -11.52
N TYR A 101 -9.69 -3.21 -10.56
CA TYR A 101 -9.75 -3.58 -9.15
C TYR A 101 -11.11 -3.19 -8.56
N GLU A 102 -11.49 -3.84 -7.47
CA GLU A 102 -12.73 -3.58 -6.74
C GLU A 102 -12.44 -3.30 -5.26
N PHE A 103 -11.46 -2.43 -5.00
CA PHE A 103 -11.07 -2.05 -3.64
C PHE A 103 -12.20 -1.36 -2.90
N LYS A 104 -12.60 -1.92 -1.78
CA LYS A 104 -13.57 -1.36 -0.83
C LYS A 104 -12.90 -1.17 0.51
N GLN A 105 -13.25 -0.10 1.20
CA GLN A 105 -12.76 0.15 2.55
C GLN A 105 -13.20 -0.98 3.49
N VAL A 106 -12.28 -1.41 4.35
CA VAL A 106 -12.58 -2.35 5.43
C VAL A 106 -12.78 -1.52 6.70
N GLU A 107 -14.02 -1.08 6.93
CA GLU A 107 -14.37 -0.10 7.97
C GLU A 107 -13.87 -0.49 9.36
N GLU A 108 -13.95 -1.78 9.70
CA GLU A 108 -13.49 -2.31 10.99
C GLU A 108 -11.99 -2.18 11.19
N CYS A 109 -11.22 -2.06 10.10
CA CYS A 109 -9.77 -1.95 10.13
C CYS A 109 -9.26 -0.50 10.04
N GLY A 110 -10.17 0.48 9.88
CA GLY A 110 -9.83 1.90 9.80
C GLY A 110 -9.87 2.45 8.38
N GLU A 111 -9.61 3.75 8.25
CA GLU A 111 -9.80 4.49 7.00
C GLU A 111 -8.76 4.17 5.90
N GLU A 112 -7.68 3.50 6.25
CA GLU A 112 -6.51 3.34 5.37
C GLU A 112 -6.42 1.97 4.70
N ILE A 113 -7.28 1.02 5.11
CA ILE A 113 -7.25 -0.36 4.59
C ILE A 113 -8.39 -0.57 3.62
N TYR A 114 -8.05 -1.03 2.42
CA TYR A 114 -8.98 -1.38 1.36
C TYR A 114 -8.71 -2.80 0.90
N PHE A 115 -9.75 -3.56 0.57
CA PHE A 115 -9.63 -4.95 0.16
C PHE A 115 -10.44 -5.22 -1.11
N ASP A 116 -9.81 -5.89 -2.07
CA ASP A 116 -10.46 -6.46 -3.24
C ASP A 116 -10.73 -7.94 -2.98
N TYR A 117 -11.98 -8.23 -2.59
CA TYR A 117 -12.42 -9.60 -2.27
C TYR A 117 -12.35 -10.55 -3.46
N LYS A 118 -12.49 -10.02 -4.68
CA LYS A 118 -12.47 -10.82 -5.90
C LYS A 118 -11.06 -11.27 -6.28
N ARG A 119 -10.09 -10.39 -6.09
CA ARG A 119 -8.69 -10.65 -6.39
C ARG A 119 -7.87 -11.08 -5.18
N ASN A 120 -8.47 -11.00 -4.00
CA ASN A 120 -7.81 -11.26 -2.73
C ASN A 120 -6.54 -10.41 -2.55
N LYS A 121 -6.66 -9.09 -2.79
CA LYS A 121 -5.57 -8.13 -2.68
C LYS A 121 -5.91 -7.03 -1.70
N VAL A 122 -4.90 -6.53 -0.97
CA VAL A 122 -5.05 -5.43 -0.02
C VAL A 122 -4.37 -4.17 -0.54
N ALA A 123 -5.00 -3.03 -0.35
CA ALA A 123 -4.40 -1.73 -0.63
C ALA A 123 -4.40 -0.85 0.61
N PHE A 124 -3.28 -0.16 0.81
CA PHE A 124 -3.12 0.88 1.81
C PHE A 124 -3.28 2.24 1.15
N ASN A 125 -4.17 3.05 1.70
CA ASN A 125 -4.35 4.44 1.32
C ASN A 125 -3.66 5.34 2.33
N ILE A 126 -2.42 5.67 2.10
CA ILE A 126 -1.57 6.32 3.10
C ILE A 126 -0.88 7.58 2.57
N TYR A 127 -0.31 8.36 3.48
CA TYR A 127 0.57 9.46 3.14
C TYR A 127 1.82 8.95 2.43
N HIS A 128 2.50 9.85 1.70
CA HIS A 128 3.78 9.51 1.10
C HIS A 128 4.78 9.05 2.18
N LEU A 129 5.51 7.97 1.91
CA LEU A 129 6.41 7.34 2.90
C LEU A 129 7.50 8.29 3.45
N SER A 130 7.84 9.36 2.73
CA SER A 130 8.75 10.41 3.22
C SER A 130 8.09 11.46 4.11
N TYR A 131 6.79 11.35 4.39
CA TYR A 131 6.10 12.31 5.24
C TYR A 131 6.47 12.10 6.71
N ARG A 132 7.39 12.91 7.23
CA ARG A 132 8.04 12.73 8.54
C ARG A 132 7.11 12.88 9.74
N PHE A 133 5.96 13.54 9.57
CA PHE A 133 5.02 13.81 10.66
C PHE A 133 3.91 12.77 10.77
N TYR A 134 3.95 11.74 9.95
CA TYR A 134 2.94 10.70 9.99
C TYR A 134 3.31 9.62 11.02
N ASN A 135 2.40 9.34 11.92
CA ASN A 135 2.54 8.22 12.84
C ASN A 135 2.03 6.94 12.17
N TRP A 136 2.94 6.04 11.86
CA TRP A 136 2.65 4.78 11.17
C TRP A 136 2.02 3.70 12.06
N ILE A 137 2.09 3.84 13.37
CA ILE A 137 1.60 2.85 14.34
C ILE A 137 0.10 2.53 14.14
N PRO A 138 -0.80 3.52 13.96
CA PRO A 138 -2.21 3.23 13.68
C PRO A 138 -2.40 2.38 12.41
N THR A 139 -1.69 2.70 11.32
CA THR A 139 -1.77 1.93 10.06
C THR A 139 -1.32 0.49 10.24
N ILE A 140 -0.24 0.26 10.98
CA ILE A 140 0.27 -1.07 11.28
C ILE A 140 -0.74 -1.86 12.12
N LYS A 141 -1.34 -1.23 13.14
CA LYS A 141 -2.40 -1.84 13.97
C LYS A 141 -3.62 -2.20 13.12
N SER A 142 -4.03 -1.33 12.22
CA SER A 142 -5.14 -1.56 11.29
C SER A 142 -4.85 -2.76 10.38
N TYR A 143 -3.64 -2.85 9.85
CA TYR A 143 -3.24 -3.98 9.03
C TYR A 143 -3.21 -5.29 9.82
N TYR A 144 -2.68 -5.27 11.02
CA TYR A 144 -2.67 -6.44 11.88
C TYR A 144 -4.10 -6.94 12.19
N LYS A 145 -5.03 -6.02 12.49
CA LYS A 145 -6.44 -6.33 12.66
C LYS A 145 -7.05 -6.94 11.39
N PHE A 146 -6.71 -6.39 10.21
CA PHE A 146 -7.12 -6.95 8.93
C PHE A 146 -6.65 -8.40 8.77
N LEU A 147 -5.40 -8.70 9.06
CA LEU A 147 -4.86 -10.06 8.96
C LEU A 147 -5.56 -11.04 9.90
N GLN A 148 -5.92 -10.62 11.10
CA GLN A 148 -6.69 -11.44 12.04
C GLN A 148 -8.11 -11.76 11.53
N GLN A 149 -8.75 -10.82 10.83
CA GLN A 149 -10.09 -10.98 10.28
C GLN A 149 -10.10 -11.72 8.93
N HIS A 150 -8.97 -11.72 8.22
CA HIS A 150 -8.81 -12.33 6.89
C HIS A 150 -7.68 -13.37 6.86
N PRO A 151 -7.78 -14.47 7.64
CA PRO A 151 -6.72 -15.48 7.70
C PRO A 151 -6.46 -16.18 6.36
N ASP A 152 -7.45 -16.21 5.48
CA ASP A 152 -7.30 -16.82 4.16
C ASP A 152 -6.45 -15.95 3.21
N PHE A 153 -6.38 -14.64 3.43
CA PHE A 153 -5.44 -13.77 2.73
C PHE A 153 -3.99 -14.22 2.97
N ILE A 154 -3.63 -14.50 4.23
CA ILE A 154 -2.30 -14.98 4.60
C ILE A 154 -1.99 -16.34 3.98
N LYS A 155 -2.94 -17.29 4.05
CA LYS A 155 -2.75 -18.65 3.53
C LYS A 155 -2.55 -18.67 2.02
N SER A 156 -3.30 -17.82 1.29
CA SER A 156 -3.24 -17.79 -0.18
C SER A 156 -1.96 -17.15 -0.70
N HIS A 157 -1.37 -16.20 0.03
CA HIS A 157 -0.20 -15.45 -0.43
C HIS A 157 1.13 -15.96 0.13
N ARG A 158 1.14 -16.96 1.01
CA ARG A 158 2.35 -17.55 1.62
C ARG A 158 3.33 -16.48 2.13
N ILE A 159 2.78 -15.42 2.73
CA ILE A 159 3.56 -14.34 3.32
C ILE A 159 4.27 -14.82 4.58
#